data_6fe645504659a25a8cdc3698d471c10e
#
_entry.id   6fe645504659a25a8cdc3698d471c10e
#
_cell.length_a   1.000
_cell.length_b   1.000
_cell.length_c   1.000
_cell.angle_alpha   90.00
_cell.angle_beta   90.00
_cell.angle_gamma   90.00
#
_symmetry.space_group_name_H-M   'P 1'
#
loop_
_entity.id
_entity.type
_entity.pdbx_description
1 polymer ?
#
loop_
_entity_poly.entity_id
_entity_poly.type
_entity_poly.pdbx_seq_one_letter_code
_entity_poly.pdbx_strand_id
1 'polypeptide(L)'
;AVTQWLLERLKLEVSPEKTRVVNVRKKYSEFLGFKIMVRSKAGKKVVKSHMSDKQLQRSKRELVEQAKRIARPRKGETEYDELRTYNAMVVGKHNYYRIATEISQDSQILYHATTVVLYNRLQHRVGNRLSKHGRPLTTAEKRMYGRSEALRYLTGQGEPIYPAGYVQHKKPMNRKRTINCYTAEGRAEIHDSLGVNVGLMLKLMKQPSYGRSAEYMDNRVSLFSAQHGKCAVTGREFLSTEDIHCHHITPKKCGGGDGYGNLILVLEPVHRLIHATDPEVINNYLQMLRLNKSQMAKLNKLRQKAGVAAI
;
A
#
# COMPACT_ATOMS: atom_id res chain seq x y z
N ALA A 1 9.62 -29.61 12.38
CA ALA A 1 8.33 -29.07 12.82
C ALA A 1 7.74 -28.09 11.78
N VAL A 2 8.36 -26.90 11.52
CA VAL A 2 7.80 -25.89 10.60
C VAL A 2 7.67 -26.43 9.17
N THR A 3 8.72 -27.04 8.64
CA THR A 3 8.72 -27.63 7.28
C THR A 3 7.62 -28.68 7.10
N GLN A 4 7.49 -29.54 8.09
CA GLN A 4 6.48 -30.60 8.08
C GLN A 4 5.07 -30.01 8.18
N TRP A 5 4.86 -29.01 9.02
CA TRP A 5 3.59 -28.30 9.14
C TRP A 5 3.18 -27.61 7.82
N LEU A 6 4.14 -26.93 7.15
CA LEU A 6 3.91 -26.29 5.84
C LEU A 6 3.49 -27.34 4.79
N LEU A 7 4.16 -28.48 4.75
CA LEU A 7 3.84 -29.55 3.81
C LEU A 7 2.47 -30.18 4.09
N GLU A 8 2.20 -30.53 5.33
CA GLU A 8 0.97 -31.25 5.71
C GLU A 8 -0.27 -30.38 5.64
N ARG A 9 -0.19 -29.13 6.13
CA ARG A 9 -1.33 -28.22 6.25
C ARG A 9 -1.57 -27.35 5.03
N LEU A 10 -0.50 -26.81 4.45
CA LEU A 10 -0.60 -25.84 3.34
C LEU A 10 -0.19 -26.45 1.99
N LYS A 11 0.27 -27.70 1.96
CA LYS A 11 0.80 -28.38 0.76
C LYS A 11 1.92 -27.58 0.08
N LEU A 12 2.72 -26.86 0.90
CA LEU A 12 3.84 -26.04 0.45
C LEU A 12 5.15 -26.77 0.71
N GLU A 13 5.94 -26.96 -0.33
CA GLU A 13 7.31 -27.47 -0.22
C GLU A 13 8.28 -26.34 0.09
N VAL A 14 9.14 -26.58 1.07
CA VAL A 14 10.19 -25.62 1.46
C VAL A 14 11.44 -25.90 0.62
N SER A 15 11.91 -24.89 -0.13
CA SER A 15 13.15 -24.99 -0.90
C SER A 15 14.36 -25.12 0.04
N PRO A 16 15.10 -26.24 0.02
CA PRO A 16 16.28 -26.44 0.86
C PRO A 16 17.38 -25.37 0.61
N GLU A 17 17.56 -24.98 -0.65
CA GLU A 17 18.55 -24.00 -1.05
C GLU A 17 18.30 -22.60 -0.49
N LYS A 18 17.01 -22.24 -0.30
CA LYS A 18 16.59 -20.92 0.20
C LYS A 18 16.36 -20.90 1.70
N THR A 19 16.33 -22.07 2.35
CA THR A 19 16.03 -22.21 3.78
C THR A 19 17.29 -22.44 4.56
N ARG A 20 17.66 -21.45 5.38
CA ARG A 20 18.86 -21.53 6.23
C ARG A 20 18.66 -20.77 7.54
N VAL A 21 19.30 -21.26 8.59
CA VAL A 21 19.39 -20.58 9.87
C VAL A 21 20.65 -19.70 9.86
N VAL A 22 20.48 -18.41 10.09
CA VAL A 22 21.56 -17.43 10.09
C VAL A 22 21.71 -16.79 11.47
N ASN A 23 22.93 -16.81 12.02
CA ASN A 23 23.23 -16.04 13.21
C ASN A 23 23.43 -14.56 12.83
N VAL A 24 22.38 -13.77 12.98
CA VAL A 24 22.34 -12.34 12.61
C VAL A 24 23.31 -11.45 13.42
N ARG A 25 23.92 -11.96 14.49
CA ARG A 25 25.02 -11.25 15.21
C ARG A 25 26.36 -11.39 14.50
N LYS A 26 26.52 -12.42 13.68
CA LYS A 26 27.77 -12.71 12.96
C LYS A 26 27.70 -12.40 11.48
N LYS A 27 26.57 -12.68 10.84
CA LYS A 27 26.36 -12.51 9.39
C LYS A 27 25.04 -11.81 9.11
N TYR A 28 24.96 -11.15 7.97
CA TYR A 28 23.68 -10.64 7.46
C TYR A 28 22.73 -11.77 7.09
N SER A 29 21.47 -11.59 7.42
CA SER A 29 20.37 -12.36 6.84
C SER A 29 19.69 -11.51 5.77
N GLU A 30 19.44 -12.08 4.60
CA GLU A 30 18.73 -11.40 3.52
C GLU A 30 17.26 -11.81 3.51
N PHE A 31 16.37 -10.81 3.43
CA PHE A 31 14.95 -11.01 3.35
C PHE A 31 14.29 -9.87 2.55
N LEU A 32 13.49 -10.21 1.55
CA LEU A 32 12.76 -9.26 0.68
C LEU A 32 13.63 -8.11 0.16
N GLY A 33 14.86 -8.39 -0.23
CA GLY A 33 15.78 -7.38 -0.75
C GLY A 33 16.46 -6.51 0.30
N PHE A 34 16.25 -6.78 1.58
CA PHE A 34 16.98 -6.18 2.69
C PHE A 34 18.03 -7.15 3.23
N LYS A 35 19.15 -6.62 3.71
CA LYS A 35 20.09 -7.34 4.57
C LYS A 35 19.98 -6.82 5.98
N ILE A 36 19.88 -7.73 6.95
CA ILE A 36 19.60 -7.44 8.36
C ILE A 36 20.70 -8.03 9.21
N MET A 37 21.18 -7.26 10.18
CA MET A 37 22.20 -7.67 11.14
C MET A 37 21.93 -7.04 12.49
N VAL A 38 22.34 -7.72 13.57
CA VAL A 38 22.31 -7.16 14.93
C VAL A 38 23.69 -6.65 15.30
N ARG A 39 23.78 -5.39 15.70
CA ARG A 39 25.00 -4.77 16.21
C ARG A 39 24.84 -4.29 17.65
N SER A 40 25.95 -4.20 18.37
CA SER A 40 25.98 -3.55 19.68
C SER A 40 26.17 -2.05 19.50
N LYS A 41 25.33 -1.25 20.17
CA LYS A 41 25.44 0.22 20.20
C LYS A 41 25.18 0.68 21.64
N ALA A 42 26.16 1.31 22.29
CA ALA A 42 26.03 1.78 23.66
C ALA A 42 25.48 0.70 24.62
N GLY A 43 26.06 -0.50 24.59
CA GLY A 43 25.66 -1.63 25.42
C GLY A 43 24.36 -2.34 25.03
N LYS A 44 23.62 -1.79 24.09
CA LYS A 44 22.34 -2.36 23.62
C LYS A 44 22.52 -3.10 22.29
N LYS A 45 21.71 -4.15 22.07
CA LYS A 45 21.61 -4.83 20.77
C LYS A 45 20.59 -4.12 19.92
N VAL A 46 21.00 -3.62 18.76
CA VAL A 46 20.13 -2.91 17.80
C VAL A 46 20.16 -3.61 16.46
N VAL A 47 19.01 -3.66 15.82
CA VAL A 47 18.89 -4.18 14.45
C VAL A 47 19.33 -3.09 13.49
N LYS A 48 20.22 -3.47 12.56
CA LYS A 48 20.64 -2.64 11.44
C LYS A 48 20.20 -3.30 10.15
N SER A 49 19.64 -2.52 9.27
CA SER A 49 19.17 -2.99 7.97
C SER A 49 19.59 -2.05 6.85
N HIS A 50 19.94 -2.64 5.71
CA HIS A 50 20.36 -2.00 4.47
C HIS A 50 19.55 -2.59 3.31
N MET A 51 19.69 -2.02 2.13
CA MET A 51 19.43 -2.76 0.90
C MET A 51 20.34 -3.97 0.81
N SER A 52 19.87 -5.11 0.29
CA SER A 52 20.78 -6.24 0.02
C SER A 52 21.79 -5.83 -1.07
N ASP A 53 22.99 -6.40 -1.04
CA ASP A 53 24.07 -6.01 -1.97
C ASP A 53 23.63 -6.21 -3.43
N LYS A 54 22.93 -7.31 -3.71
CA LYS A 54 22.37 -7.59 -5.03
C LYS A 54 21.40 -6.49 -5.49
N GLN A 55 20.50 -6.05 -4.61
CA GLN A 55 19.51 -5.01 -4.94
C GLN A 55 20.15 -3.62 -5.05
N LEU A 56 21.13 -3.31 -4.23
CA LEU A 56 21.87 -2.06 -4.32
C LEU A 56 22.61 -1.96 -5.64
N GLN A 57 23.35 -3.00 -6.05
CA GLN A 57 24.05 -3.03 -7.35
C GLN A 57 23.10 -3.01 -8.53
N ARG A 58 21.99 -3.73 -8.45
CA ARG A 58 20.94 -3.68 -9.47
C ARG A 58 20.35 -2.26 -9.59
N SER A 59 19.97 -1.66 -8.47
CA SER A 59 19.42 -0.30 -8.42
C SER A 59 20.39 0.73 -8.98
N LYS A 60 21.68 0.61 -8.65
CA LYS A 60 22.73 1.46 -9.18
C LYS A 60 22.80 1.37 -10.71
N ARG A 61 22.86 0.16 -11.28
CA ARG A 61 22.90 -0.04 -12.73
C ARG A 61 21.67 0.54 -13.41
N GLU A 62 20.49 0.22 -12.94
CA GLU A 62 19.22 0.68 -13.51
C GLU A 62 19.12 2.22 -13.52
N LEU A 63 19.43 2.87 -12.39
CA LEU A 63 19.37 4.34 -12.29
C LEU A 63 20.45 5.02 -13.15
N VAL A 64 21.66 4.47 -13.21
CA VAL A 64 22.73 4.98 -14.06
C VAL A 64 22.36 4.88 -15.54
N GLU A 65 21.83 3.75 -15.99
CA GLU A 65 21.38 3.57 -17.37
C GLU A 65 20.21 4.51 -17.70
N GLN A 66 19.27 4.66 -16.78
CA GLN A 66 18.15 5.59 -16.99
C GLN A 66 18.62 7.05 -17.01
N ALA A 67 19.58 7.44 -16.17
CA ALA A 67 20.18 8.76 -16.19
C ALA A 67 20.90 9.08 -17.53
N LYS A 68 21.53 8.08 -18.15
CA LYS A 68 22.11 8.22 -19.50
C LYS A 68 21.05 8.47 -20.57
N ARG A 69 19.90 7.83 -20.44
CA ARG A 69 18.78 7.95 -21.40
C ARG A 69 18.15 9.34 -21.38
N ILE A 70 18.14 10.04 -20.26
CA ILE A 70 17.66 11.43 -20.21
C ILE A 70 18.42 12.30 -21.24
N ALA A 71 19.75 12.16 -21.33
CA ALA A 71 20.56 12.90 -22.29
C ALA A 71 20.51 12.33 -23.72
N ARG A 72 20.11 11.08 -23.87
CA ARG A 72 20.03 10.37 -25.16
C ARG A 72 18.82 9.44 -25.15
N PRO A 73 17.63 9.99 -25.40
CA PRO A 73 16.39 9.23 -25.34
C PRO A 73 16.38 8.04 -26.32
N ARG A 74 15.60 7.03 -26.02
CA ARG A 74 15.32 5.91 -26.89
C ARG A 74 14.53 6.38 -28.11
N LYS A 75 14.60 5.61 -29.19
CA LYS A 75 13.82 5.89 -30.42
C LYS A 75 12.32 5.91 -30.06
N GLY A 76 11.66 7.03 -30.38
CA GLY A 76 10.23 7.25 -30.09
C GLY A 76 9.93 7.83 -28.70
N GLU A 77 10.93 7.97 -27.83
CA GLU A 77 10.77 8.60 -26.51
C GLU A 77 11.34 10.01 -26.51
N THR A 78 10.80 10.87 -25.65
CA THR A 78 11.32 12.21 -25.39
C THR A 78 12.23 12.21 -24.16
N GLU A 79 13.03 13.26 -24.02
CA GLU A 79 13.82 13.49 -22.81
C GLU A 79 12.92 13.56 -21.54
N TYR A 80 11.74 14.12 -21.70
CA TYR A 80 10.73 14.20 -20.63
C TYR A 80 10.24 12.81 -20.19
N ASP A 81 9.98 11.91 -21.13
CA ASP A 81 9.53 10.55 -20.83
C ASP A 81 10.61 9.76 -20.09
N GLU A 82 11.86 9.90 -20.51
CA GLU A 82 12.99 9.26 -19.84
C GLU A 82 13.24 9.87 -18.45
N LEU A 83 13.03 11.18 -18.26
CA LEU A 83 13.10 11.83 -16.96
C LEU A 83 11.98 11.36 -16.04
N ARG A 84 10.74 11.26 -16.52
CA ARG A 84 9.62 10.71 -15.76
C ARG A 84 9.91 9.29 -15.28
N THR A 85 10.45 8.46 -16.18
CA THR A 85 10.84 7.09 -15.84
C THR A 85 11.93 7.07 -14.75
N TYR A 86 12.96 7.91 -14.87
CA TYR A 86 14.00 8.06 -13.85
C TYR A 86 13.39 8.46 -12.48
N ASN A 87 12.54 9.48 -12.47
CA ASN A 87 11.89 9.97 -11.27
C ASN A 87 11.00 8.90 -10.63
N ALA A 88 10.24 8.16 -11.43
CA ALA A 88 9.42 7.03 -10.95
C ALA A 88 10.26 5.93 -10.32
N MET A 89 11.41 5.60 -10.91
CA MET A 89 12.36 4.63 -10.35
C MET A 89 12.93 5.10 -9.01
N VAL A 90 13.30 6.38 -8.89
CA VAL A 90 13.80 6.97 -7.62
C VAL A 90 12.72 6.89 -6.54
N VAL A 91 11.50 7.35 -6.85
CA VAL A 91 10.35 7.30 -5.91
C VAL A 91 10.04 5.88 -5.48
N GLY A 92 10.01 4.93 -6.41
CA GLY A 92 9.76 3.52 -6.12
C GLY A 92 10.79 2.94 -5.15
N LYS A 93 12.09 3.20 -5.40
CA LYS A 93 13.17 2.74 -4.53
C LYS A 93 13.11 3.42 -3.14
N HIS A 94 12.87 4.72 -3.08
CA HIS A 94 12.71 5.43 -1.82
C HIS A 94 11.52 4.90 -1.01
N ASN A 95 10.36 4.72 -1.63
CA ASN A 95 9.17 4.22 -0.94
C ASN A 95 9.35 2.81 -0.40
N TYR A 96 10.04 1.93 -1.14
CA TYR A 96 10.28 0.56 -0.72
C TYR A 96 11.32 0.46 0.39
N TYR A 97 12.47 1.13 0.22
CA TYR A 97 13.62 0.96 1.11
C TYR A 97 13.71 1.95 2.27
N ARG A 98 12.88 3.00 2.31
CA ARG A 98 12.93 4.04 3.36
C ARG A 98 12.74 3.53 4.80
N ILE A 99 12.33 2.29 4.98
CA ILE A 99 12.22 1.64 6.30
C ILE A 99 13.55 1.03 6.79
N ALA A 100 14.54 0.87 5.92
CA ALA A 100 15.86 0.37 6.31
C ALA A 100 16.59 1.39 7.21
N THR A 101 17.18 0.94 8.31
CA THR A 101 17.79 1.83 9.31
C THR A 101 19.00 2.61 8.77
N GLU A 102 19.69 2.05 7.78
CA GLU A 102 20.89 2.66 7.18
C GLU A 102 20.65 3.08 5.71
N ILE A 103 19.39 3.34 5.34
CA ILE A 103 19.03 3.67 3.96
C ILE A 103 19.75 4.92 3.44
N SER A 104 20.10 5.85 4.31
CA SER A 104 20.85 7.04 3.91
C SER A 104 22.21 6.70 3.33
N GLN A 105 22.91 5.69 3.87
CA GLN A 105 24.19 5.23 3.33
C GLN A 105 24.04 4.59 1.96
N ASP A 106 23.05 3.71 1.82
CA ASP A 106 22.74 3.04 0.55
C ASP A 106 22.34 4.05 -0.54
N SER A 107 21.51 5.02 -0.18
CA SER A 107 21.08 6.10 -1.07
C SER A 107 22.22 7.01 -1.51
N GLN A 108 23.20 7.26 -0.65
CA GLN A 108 24.39 8.03 -1.04
C GLN A 108 25.21 7.30 -2.12
N ILE A 109 25.31 5.98 -2.07
CA ILE A 109 25.97 5.20 -3.12
C ILE A 109 25.25 5.38 -4.46
N LEU A 110 23.90 5.35 -4.45
CA LEU A 110 23.09 5.60 -5.65
C LEU A 110 23.24 7.04 -6.14
N TYR A 111 23.26 8.00 -5.24
CA TYR A 111 23.45 9.42 -5.54
C TYR A 111 24.78 9.69 -6.26
N HIS A 112 25.89 9.25 -5.67
CA HIS A 112 27.21 9.45 -6.28
C HIS A 112 27.27 8.86 -7.70
N ALA A 113 26.74 7.64 -7.88
CA ALA A 113 26.74 7.00 -9.17
C ALA A 113 25.89 7.74 -10.22
N THR A 114 24.71 8.21 -9.84
CA THR A 114 23.78 8.90 -10.77
C THR A 114 24.20 10.34 -11.02
N THR A 115 24.66 11.06 -9.99
CA THR A 115 25.08 12.47 -10.11
C THR A 115 26.22 12.65 -11.09
N VAL A 116 27.26 11.81 -11.02
CA VAL A 116 28.37 11.85 -11.97
C VAL A 116 27.88 11.72 -13.41
N VAL A 117 26.93 10.82 -13.65
CA VAL A 117 26.38 10.61 -15.00
C VAL A 117 25.53 11.79 -15.46
N LEU A 118 24.66 12.30 -14.60
CA LEU A 118 23.79 13.46 -14.90
C LEU A 118 24.66 14.69 -15.23
N TYR A 119 25.65 15.01 -14.40
CA TYR A 119 26.54 16.15 -14.64
C TYR A 119 27.35 15.94 -15.94
N ASN A 120 27.97 14.80 -16.14
CA ASN A 120 28.77 14.55 -17.35
C ASN A 120 27.93 14.62 -18.63
N ARG A 121 26.69 14.13 -18.59
CA ARG A 121 25.83 14.04 -19.77
C ARG A 121 25.05 15.32 -20.04
N LEU A 122 24.50 15.94 -18.99
CA LEU A 122 23.60 17.08 -19.14
C LEU A 122 24.31 18.43 -18.96
N GLN A 123 25.36 18.49 -18.14
CA GLN A 123 26.09 19.74 -17.88
C GLN A 123 27.29 19.93 -18.82
N HIS A 124 28.12 18.90 -18.94
CA HIS A 124 29.38 19.04 -19.67
C HIS A 124 29.28 18.73 -21.17
N ARG A 125 28.57 17.66 -21.55
CA ARG A 125 28.52 17.25 -22.95
C ARG A 125 27.47 17.91 -23.81
N VAL A 126 26.33 18.25 -23.21
CA VAL A 126 25.15 18.81 -23.92
C VAL A 126 24.92 20.29 -23.59
N GLY A 127 25.80 20.88 -22.77
CA GLY A 127 25.81 22.31 -22.43
C GLY A 127 24.68 22.75 -21.49
N ASN A 128 25.02 22.97 -20.22
CA ASN A 128 24.20 23.63 -19.18
C ASN A 128 22.71 23.23 -19.11
N ARG A 129 22.41 21.95 -19.22
CA ARG A 129 21.01 21.45 -19.13
C ARG A 129 20.56 21.13 -17.71
N LEU A 130 21.42 21.33 -16.70
CA LEU A 130 21.07 21.22 -15.29
C LEU A 130 20.98 22.60 -14.66
N SER A 131 19.84 22.89 -14.04
CA SER A 131 19.59 24.13 -13.32
C SER A 131 19.29 23.85 -11.84
N LYS A 132 19.53 24.85 -10.97
CA LYS A 132 19.02 24.85 -9.59
C LYS A 132 17.57 25.33 -9.51
N HIS A 133 17.06 25.93 -10.57
CA HIS A 133 15.73 26.54 -10.63
C HIS A 133 14.91 25.91 -11.76
N GLY A 134 13.62 25.73 -11.53
CA GLY A 134 12.68 25.18 -12.49
C GLY A 134 11.24 25.50 -12.10
N ARG A 135 10.29 24.74 -12.58
CA ARG A 135 8.88 24.89 -12.22
C ARG A 135 8.66 24.73 -10.71
N PRO A 136 7.63 25.35 -10.14
CA PRO A 136 7.23 25.13 -8.76
C PRO A 136 6.96 23.61 -8.52
N LEU A 137 7.43 23.12 -7.38
CA LEU A 137 7.16 21.75 -6.97
C LEU A 137 5.69 21.59 -6.58
N THR A 138 5.09 20.48 -6.97
CA THR A 138 3.78 20.07 -6.47
C THR A 138 3.83 19.82 -4.96
N THR A 139 2.68 19.76 -4.29
CA THR A 139 2.60 19.50 -2.84
C THR A 139 3.29 18.18 -2.46
N ALA A 140 3.12 17.13 -3.29
CA ALA A 140 3.76 15.84 -3.07
C ALA A 140 5.28 15.91 -3.24
N GLU A 141 5.77 16.54 -4.31
CA GLU A 141 7.20 16.73 -4.56
C GLU A 141 7.86 17.59 -3.48
N LYS A 142 7.20 18.69 -3.09
CA LYS A 142 7.69 19.58 -2.01
C LYS A 142 7.81 18.82 -0.69
N ARG A 143 6.83 17.97 -0.37
CA ARG A 143 6.88 17.11 0.84
C ARG A 143 8.03 16.11 0.78
N MET A 144 8.29 15.50 -0.38
CA MET A 144 9.31 14.46 -0.54
C MET A 144 10.72 15.02 -0.70
N TYR A 145 10.88 16.05 -1.51
CA TYR A 145 12.19 16.53 -1.97
C TYR A 145 12.46 18.03 -1.74
N GLY A 146 11.49 18.81 -1.29
CA GLY A 146 11.60 20.27 -1.16
C GLY A 146 12.67 20.77 -0.19
N ARG A 147 13.19 19.90 0.69
CA ARG A 147 14.30 20.23 1.60
C ARG A 147 15.66 19.74 1.09
N SER A 148 15.70 19.18 -0.13
CA SER A 148 16.94 18.62 -0.67
C SER A 148 17.72 19.67 -1.46
N GLU A 149 18.92 19.99 -1.04
CA GLU A 149 19.86 20.83 -1.77
C GLU A 149 20.40 20.17 -3.05
N ALA A 150 20.25 18.85 -3.16
CA ALA A 150 20.66 18.06 -4.33
C ALA A 150 19.61 18.05 -5.45
N LEU A 151 18.45 18.65 -5.25
CA LEU A 151 17.42 18.78 -6.28
C LEU A 151 17.96 19.62 -7.45
N ARG A 152 17.77 19.12 -8.67
CA ARG A 152 18.13 19.79 -9.93
C ARG A 152 16.92 19.78 -10.86
N TYR A 153 16.99 20.62 -11.86
CA TYR A 153 15.94 20.77 -12.86
C TYR A 153 16.54 20.65 -14.25
N LEU A 154 15.78 20.09 -15.16
CA LEU A 154 16.16 20.03 -16.57
C LEU A 154 15.85 21.37 -17.22
N THR A 155 16.87 22.02 -17.77
CA THR A 155 16.74 23.31 -18.46
C THR A 155 15.84 23.16 -19.70
N GLY A 156 15.00 24.15 -19.97
CA GLY A 156 14.06 24.13 -21.10
C GLY A 156 12.63 23.80 -20.65
N GLN A 157 12.43 22.71 -19.96
CA GLN A 157 11.10 22.34 -19.42
C GLN A 157 10.94 22.69 -17.94
N GLY A 158 12.04 22.94 -17.24
CA GLY A 158 12.03 23.24 -15.82
C GLY A 158 11.60 22.06 -14.92
N GLU A 159 11.63 20.83 -15.45
CA GLU A 159 11.18 19.64 -14.72
C GLU A 159 12.21 19.18 -13.68
N PRO A 160 11.75 18.81 -12.45
CA PRO A 160 12.65 18.37 -11.39
C PRO A 160 13.24 16.99 -11.67
N ILE A 161 14.53 16.84 -11.39
CA ILE A 161 15.27 15.58 -11.37
C ILE A 161 15.40 15.18 -9.90
N TYR A 162 14.73 14.09 -9.50
CA TYR A 162 14.70 13.70 -8.10
C TYR A 162 16.05 13.14 -7.64
N PRO A 163 16.57 13.64 -6.50
CA PRO A 163 17.87 13.24 -5.99
C PRO A 163 17.80 11.81 -5.40
N ALA A 164 18.51 10.88 -6.00
CA ALA A 164 18.54 9.47 -5.57
C ALA A 164 19.07 9.29 -4.14
N GLY A 165 19.85 10.27 -3.63
CA GLY A 165 20.41 10.24 -2.28
C GLY A 165 19.53 10.81 -1.19
N TYR A 166 18.46 11.52 -1.53
CA TYR A 166 17.61 12.17 -0.55
C TYR A 166 16.39 11.29 -0.25
N VAL A 167 16.53 10.45 0.74
CA VAL A 167 15.45 9.57 1.21
C VAL A 167 14.99 9.98 2.61
N GLN A 168 13.69 10.13 2.80
CA GLN A 168 13.11 10.37 4.12
C GLN A 168 12.89 9.02 4.81
N HIS A 169 13.75 8.70 5.80
CA HIS A 169 13.61 7.49 6.58
C HIS A 169 12.24 7.44 7.27
N LYS A 170 11.54 6.35 7.08
CA LYS A 170 10.30 6.04 7.80
C LYS A 170 10.65 5.11 8.95
N LYS A 171 10.48 5.58 10.18
CA LYS A 171 10.65 4.73 11.34
C LYS A 171 9.80 3.47 11.18
N PRO A 172 10.34 2.27 11.40
CA PRO A 172 9.54 1.06 11.44
C PRO A 172 8.47 1.22 12.53
N MET A 173 7.31 0.60 12.34
CA MET A 173 6.31 0.57 13.38
C MET A 173 6.89 -0.13 14.60
N ASN A 174 7.25 0.65 15.64
CA ASN A 174 7.65 0.10 16.93
C ASN A 174 6.37 -0.43 17.60
N ARG A 175 6.10 -1.71 17.41
CA ARG A 175 5.13 -2.40 18.25
C ARG A 175 5.77 -2.63 19.62
N LYS A 176 5.01 -2.40 20.69
CA LYS A 176 5.40 -2.82 22.02
C LYS A 176 5.70 -4.32 21.99
N ARG A 177 6.58 -4.81 22.87
CA ARG A 177 6.89 -6.25 22.95
C ARG A 177 5.67 -7.13 23.21
N THR A 178 4.68 -6.56 23.90
CA THR A 178 3.37 -7.18 24.16
C THR A 178 2.54 -7.36 22.88
N ILE A 179 2.74 -6.52 21.87
CA ILE A 179 1.98 -6.60 20.60
C ILE A 179 2.57 -7.70 19.71
N ASN A 180 2.00 -8.90 19.81
CA ASN A 180 2.37 -10.04 18.98
C ASN A 180 1.16 -10.93 18.67
N CYS A 181 1.27 -11.75 17.61
CA CYS A 181 0.16 -12.62 17.19
C CYS A 181 0.05 -13.91 18.01
N TYR A 182 0.99 -14.18 18.92
CA TYR A 182 1.13 -15.48 19.57
C TYR A 182 0.48 -15.54 20.95
N THR A 183 0.28 -14.40 21.61
CA THR A 183 -0.41 -14.29 22.91
C THR A 183 -1.81 -13.70 22.74
N ALA A 184 -2.73 -14.02 23.67
CA ALA A 184 -4.09 -13.47 23.67
C ALA A 184 -4.07 -11.94 23.83
N GLU A 185 -3.26 -11.45 24.76
CA GLU A 185 -3.08 -10.02 25.06
C GLU A 185 -2.49 -9.27 23.86
N GLY A 186 -1.47 -9.88 23.21
CA GLY A 186 -0.85 -9.28 22.02
C GLY A 186 -1.81 -9.20 20.83
N ARG A 187 -2.65 -10.22 20.64
CA ARG A 187 -3.72 -10.17 19.64
C ARG A 187 -4.75 -9.09 19.97
N ALA A 188 -5.21 -9.01 21.21
CA ALA A 188 -6.16 -7.97 21.65
C ALA A 188 -5.61 -6.57 21.36
N GLU A 189 -4.34 -6.29 21.71
CA GLU A 189 -3.71 -4.98 21.47
C GLU A 189 -3.54 -4.66 19.96
N ILE A 190 -3.29 -5.68 19.13
CA ILE A 190 -3.32 -5.52 17.66
C ILE A 190 -4.72 -5.14 17.19
N HIS A 191 -5.71 -5.78 17.73
CA HIS A 191 -7.12 -5.61 17.37
C HIS A 191 -7.66 -4.24 17.77
N ASP A 192 -7.35 -3.79 18.97
CA ASP A 192 -7.72 -2.45 19.44
C ASP A 192 -7.11 -1.35 18.54
N SER A 193 -5.88 -1.55 18.08
CA SER A 193 -5.22 -0.60 17.19
C SER A 193 -5.82 -0.53 15.77
N LEU A 194 -6.55 -1.57 15.34
CA LEU A 194 -7.24 -1.60 14.06
C LEU A 194 -8.59 -0.86 14.09
N GLY A 195 -9.11 -0.54 15.27
CA GLY A 195 -10.43 0.10 15.43
C GLY A 195 -11.59 -0.73 14.87
N VAL A 196 -11.44 -2.06 14.87
CA VAL A 196 -12.43 -3.02 14.33
C VAL A 196 -12.81 -4.02 15.41
N ASN A 197 -14.09 -4.34 15.52
CA ASN A 197 -14.55 -5.44 16.37
C ASN A 197 -14.10 -6.79 15.81
N VAL A 198 -12.98 -7.28 16.31
CA VAL A 198 -12.37 -8.53 15.82
C VAL A 198 -13.18 -9.75 16.21
N GLY A 199 -13.83 -9.73 17.35
CA GLY A 199 -14.75 -10.82 17.73
C GLY A 199 -15.84 -11.02 16.68
N LEU A 200 -16.41 -9.93 16.19
CA LEU A 200 -17.41 -9.93 15.13
C LEU A 200 -16.79 -10.35 13.78
N MET A 201 -15.58 -9.85 13.46
CA MET A 201 -14.87 -10.25 12.25
C MET A 201 -14.59 -11.76 12.21
N LEU A 202 -14.13 -12.34 13.33
CA LEU A 202 -13.87 -13.79 13.41
C LEU A 202 -15.18 -14.62 13.31
N LYS A 203 -16.29 -14.12 13.86
CA LYS A 203 -17.61 -14.74 13.64
C LYS A 203 -18.01 -14.67 12.18
N LEU A 204 -17.82 -13.52 11.53
CA LEU A 204 -18.10 -13.32 10.10
C LEU A 204 -17.28 -14.27 9.23
N MET A 205 -15.99 -14.50 9.55
CA MET A 205 -15.13 -15.46 8.84
C MET A 205 -15.63 -16.89 8.96
N LYS A 206 -16.14 -17.27 10.12
CA LYS A 206 -16.64 -18.64 10.39
C LYS A 206 -18.07 -18.88 9.89
N GLN A 207 -18.79 -17.82 9.56
CA GLN A 207 -20.18 -17.94 9.10
C GLN A 207 -20.24 -18.63 7.74
N PRO A 208 -20.88 -19.80 7.61
CA PRO A 208 -21.00 -20.49 6.34
C PRO A 208 -21.81 -19.65 5.35
N SER A 209 -21.39 -19.64 4.11
CA SER A 209 -22.10 -18.97 3.02
C SER A 209 -22.30 -19.99 1.89
N TYR A 210 -23.30 -20.83 2.02
CA TYR A 210 -23.63 -21.81 1.01
C TYR A 210 -23.89 -21.16 -0.35
N GLY A 211 -23.30 -21.72 -1.41
CA GLY A 211 -23.48 -21.25 -2.79
C GLY A 211 -22.76 -19.93 -3.13
N ARG A 212 -21.85 -19.44 -2.26
CA ARG A 212 -21.01 -18.27 -2.54
C ARG A 212 -19.60 -18.68 -2.95
N SER A 213 -18.97 -17.87 -3.81
CA SER A 213 -17.58 -18.09 -4.23
C SER A 213 -16.59 -17.82 -3.08
N ALA A 214 -15.40 -18.44 -3.14
CA ALA A 214 -14.32 -18.14 -2.22
C ALA A 214 -13.94 -16.63 -2.26
N GLU A 215 -13.92 -16.06 -3.46
CA GLU A 215 -13.65 -14.62 -3.66
C GLU A 215 -14.66 -13.72 -2.92
N TYR A 216 -15.97 -14.06 -2.97
CA TYR A 216 -16.99 -13.34 -2.21
C TYR A 216 -16.75 -13.42 -0.70
N MET A 217 -16.36 -14.60 -0.21
CA MET A 217 -16.12 -14.83 1.22
C MET A 217 -14.93 -14.04 1.72
N ASP A 218 -13.82 -14.03 0.97
CA ASP A 218 -12.60 -13.30 1.31
C ASP A 218 -12.82 -11.79 1.23
N ASN A 219 -13.50 -11.33 0.18
CA ASN A 219 -13.81 -9.91 -0.01
C ASN A 219 -14.74 -9.37 1.08
N ARG A 220 -15.68 -10.16 1.60
CA ARG A 220 -16.56 -9.80 2.71
C ARG A 220 -15.77 -9.44 3.98
N VAL A 221 -14.74 -10.23 4.31
CA VAL A 221 -13.87 -9.97 5.46
C VAL A 221 -12.97 -8.76 5.23
N SER A 222 -12.43 -8.66 4.02
CA SER A 222 -11.59 -7.51 3.62
C SER A 222 -12.35 -6.19 3.68
N LEU A 223 -13.61 -6.18 3.22
CA LEU A 223 -14.51 -5.03 3.29
C LEU A 223 -14.87 -4.68 4.73
N PHE A 224 -15.09 -5.67 5.60
CA PHE A 224 -15.34 -5.40 7.02
C PHE A 224 -14.20 -4.63 7.66
N SER A 225 -12.96 -5.03 7.38
CA SER A 225 -11.76 -4.31 7.83
C SER A 225 -11.64 -2.92 7.19
N ALA A 226 -11.83 -2.81 5.88
CA ALA A 226 -11.71 -1.53 5.15
C ALA A 226 -12.79 -0.52 5.55
N GLN A 227 -13.99 -0.98 5.89
CA GLN A 227 -15.09 -0.16 6.38
C GLN A 227 -15.06 0.05 7.90
N HIS A 228 -14.00 -0.41 8.59
CA HIS A 228 -13.86 -0.32 10.05
C HIS A 228 -15.05 -0.88 10.82
N GLY A 229 -15.63 -2.00 10.37
CA GLY A 229 -16.80 -2.62 10.98
C GLY A 229 -18.08 -1.78 10.92
N LYS A 230 -18.19 -0.87 9.93
CA LYS A 230 -19.30 0.09 9.79
C LYS A 230 -20.03 -0.07 8.46
N CYS A 231 -21.33 0.20 8.51
CA CYS A 231 -22.16 0.28 7.30
C CYS A 231 -21.68 1.42 6.39
N ALA A 232 -21.47 1.14 5.12
CA ALA A 232 -20.97 2.12 4.15
C ALA A 232 -21.90 3.32 3.90
N VAL A 233 -23.20 3.12 4.09
CA VAL A 233 -24.21 4.18 3.91
C VAL A 233 -24.41 4.99 5.16
N THR A 234 -24.73 4.34 6.29
CA THR A 234 -25.08 5.02 7.54
C THR A 234 -23.87 5.38 8.40
N GLY A 235 -22.73 4.72 8.24
CA GLY A 235 -21.58 4.86 9.12
C GLY A 235 -21.77 4.23 10.51
N ARG A 236 -22.93 3.61 10.79
CA ARG A 236 -23.19 2.91 12.06
C ARG A 236 -22.38 1.62 12.12
N GLU A 237 -21.94 1.26 13.33
CA GLU A 237 -21.22 0.00 13.58
C GLU A 237 -22.16 -1.21 13.42
N PHE A 238 -21.61 -2.31 12.93
CA PHE A 238 -22.30 -3.59 12.95
C PHE A 238 -22.20 -4.18 14.35
N LEU A 239 -23.33 -4.62 14.89
CA LEU A 239 -23.39 -5.19 16.25
C LEU A 239 -23.38 -6.72 16.21
N SER A 240 -23.92 -7.31 15.16
CA SER A 240 -24.01 -8.77 14.98
C SER A 240 -23.66 -9.17 13.54
N THR A 241 -23.43 -10.46 13.31
CA THR A 241 -23.18 -10.98 11.96
C THR A 241 -24.42 -10.98 11.09
N GLU A 242 -25.59 -11.03 11.68
CA GLU A 242 -26.89 -10.98 11.02
C GLU A 242 -27.17 -9.59 10.44
N ASP A 243 -26.60 -8.54 11.06
CA ASP A 243 -26.74 -7.15 10.58
C ASP A 243 -25.90 -6.89 9.31
N ILE A 244 -24.94 -7.77 9.00
CA ILE A 244 -23.95 -7.55 7.93
C ILE A 244 -24.45 -8.13 6.62
N HIS A 245 -24.89 -7.28 5.71
CA HIS A 245 -25.23 -7.68 4.35
C HIS A 245 -24.16 -7.22 3.36
N CYS A 246 -23.58 -8.19 2.65
CA CYS A 246 -22.64 -7.92 1.57
C CYS A 246 -23.43 -7.76 0.26
N HIS A 247 -23.59 -6.52 -0.17
CA HIS A 247 -24.37 -6.13 -1.32
C HIS A 247 -23.52 -6.00 -2.58
N HIS A 248 -24.01 -6.51 -3.72
CA HIS A 248 -23.42 -6.29 -5.03
C HIS A 248 -23.84 -4.93 -5.57
N ILE A 249 -22.90 -4.02 -5.73
CA ILE A 249 -23.16 -2.67 -6.25
C ILE A 249 -23.79 -2.75 -7.64
N THR A 250 -23.23 -3.55 -8.53
CA THR A 250 -23.86 -3.98 -9.78
C THR A 250 -24.40 -5.39 -9.55
N PRO A 251 -25.72 -5.62 -9.65
CA PRO A 251 -26.31 -6.92 -9.40
C PRO A 251 -25.76 -8.02 -10.32
N LYS A 252 -25.71 -9.27 -9.84
CA LYS A 252 -25.26 -10.42 -10.64
C LYS A 252 -26.07 -10.58 -11.93
N LYS A 253 -27.39 -10.34 -11.88
CA LYS A 253 -28.27 -10.36 -13.06
C LYS A 253 -27.92 -9.30 -14.13
N CYS A 254 -27.16 -8.26 -13.72
CA CYS A 254 -26.66 -7.21 -14.60
C CYS A 254 -25.15 -7.38 -14.92
N GLY A 255 -24.60 -8.58 -14.74
CA GLY A 255 -23.20 -8.90 -15.04
C GLY A 255 -22.22 -8.56 -13.92
N GLY A 256 -22.68 -8.18 -12.72
CA GLY A 256 -21.82 -7.90 -11.58
C GLY A 256 -21.17 -9.18 -11.02
N GLY A 257 -19.85 -9.16 -10.84
CA GLY A 257 -19.06 -10.24 -10.23
C GLY A 257 -18.87 -10.09 -8.73
N ASP A 258 -18.19 -11.07 -8.12
CA ASP A 258 -17.87 -11.11 -6.69
C ASP A 258 -16.58 -10.33 -6.34
N GLY A 259 -16.00 -9.58 -7.30
CA GLY A 259 -14.79 -8.79 -7.12
C GLY A 259 -14.95 -7.69 -6.06
N TYR A 260 -13.85 -7.40 -5.34
CA TYR A 260 -13.80 -6.45 -4.22
C TYR A 260 -14.45 -5.09 -4.53
N GLY A 261 -14.22 -4.53 -5.73
CA GLY A 261 -14.76 -3.23 -6.15
C GLY A 261 -16.26 -3.23 -6.44
N ASN A 262 -16.89 -4.41 -6.57
CA ASN A 262 -18.34 -4.56 -6.81
C ASN A 262 -19.12 -4.94 -5.54
N LEU A 263 -18.46 -5.08 -4.41
CA LEU A 263 -19.08 -5.47 -3.15
C LEU A 263 -19.02 -4.33 -2.13
N ILE A 264 -20.02 -4.27 -1.25
CA ILE A 264 -20.09 -3.28 -0.17
C ILE A 264 -20.87 -3.86 1.02
N LEU A 265 -20.42 -3.57 2.24
CA LEU A 265 -21.13 -4.01 3.44
C LEU A 265 -22.10 -2.93 3.90
N VAL A 266 -23.34 -3.32 4.09
CA VAL A 266 -24.43 -2.47 4.57
C VAL A 266 -25.24 -3.17 5.64
N LEU A 267 -25.93 -2.39 6.48
CA LEU A 267 -26.91 -2.93 7.43
C LEU A 267 -28.09 -3.58 6.68
N GLU A 268 -28.67 -4.60 7.27
CA GLU A 268 -29.82 -5.30 6.71
C GLU A 268 -30.96 -4.34 6.32
N PRO A 269 -31.40 -3.37 7.15
CA PRO A 269 -32.40 -2.41 6.75
C PRO A 269 -32.02 -1.53 5.57
N VAL A 270 -30.74 -1.19 5.45
CA VAL A 270 -30.22 -0.44 4.29
C VAL A 270 -30.24 -1.32 3.03
N HIS A 271 -29.88 -2.60 3.16
CA HIS A 271 -29.93 -3.54 2.05
C HIS A 271 -31.37 -3.71 1.52
N ARG A 272 -32.35 -3.85 2.42
CA ARG A 272 -33.77 -3.87 2.03
C ARG A 272 -34.18 -2.59 1.32
N LEU A 273 -33.81 -1.44 1.85
CA LEU A 273 -34.15 -0.14 1.28
C LEU A 273 -33.51 0.09 -0.09
N ILE A 274 -32.35 -0.49 -0.39
CA ILE A 274 -31.75 -0.45 -1.74
C ILE A 274 -32.68 -1.10 -2.78
N HIS A 275 -33.38 -2.15 -2.41
CA HIS A 275 -34.22 -2.93 -3.33
C HIS A 275 -35.72 -2.66 -3.20
N ALA A 276 -36.16 -1.91 -2.18
CA ALA A 276 -37.58 -1.63 -1.97
C ALA A 276 -38.16 -0.76 -3.07
N THR A 277 -39.33 -1.15 -3.55
CA THR A 277 -40.14 -0.40 -4.52
C THR A 277 -41.49 0.07 -3.93
N ASP A 278 -41.96 -0.59 -2.88
CA ASP A 278 -43.19 -0.25 -2.17
C ASP A 278 -42.99 1.00 -1.31
N PRO A 279 -43.85 2.05 -1.47
CA PRO A 279 -43.77 3.30 -0.72
C PRO A 279 -43.90 3.13 0.80
N GLU A 280 -44.76 2.22 1.28
CA GLU A 280 -44.92 1.99 2.72
C GLU A 280 -43.68 1.39 3.34
N VAL A 281 -43.10 0.40 2.67
CA VAL A 281 -41.82 -0.22 3.08
C VAL A 281 -40.70 0.81 3.08
N ILE A 282 -40.63 1.64 2.05
CA ILE A 282 -39.62 2.72 1.97
C ILE A 282 -39.76 3.69 3.16
N ASN A 283 -40.96 4.18 3.42
CA ASN A 283 -41.22 5.13 4.49
C ASN A 283 -40.87 4.53 5.87
N ASN A 284 -41.25 3.28 6.13
CA ASN A 284 -40.95 2.60 7.38
C ASN A 284 -39.44 2.51 7.65
N TYR A 285 -38.66 2.10 6.63
CA TYR A 285 -37.21 2.03 6.77
C TYR A 285 -36.52 3.40 6.84
N LEU A 286 -37.04 4.41 6.14
CA LEU A 286 -36.51 5.78 6.24
C LEU A 286 -36.72 6.37 7.64
N GLN A 287 -37.92 6.17 8.24
CA GLN A 287 -38.19 6.60 9.61
C GLN A 287 -37.27 5.90 10.61
N MET A 288 -37.05 4.59 10.46
CA MET A 288 -36.18 3.79 11.32
C MET A 288 -34.70 4.22 11.17
N LEU A 289 -34.23 4.46 9.97
CA LEU A 289 -32.83 4.77 9.72
C LEU A 289 -32.47 6.23 9.96
N ARG A 290 -33.41 7.17 9.78
CA ARG A 290 -33.22 8.63 9.93
C ARG A 290 -31.96 9.12 9.21
N LEU A 291 -31.87 8.86 7.91
CA LEU A 291 -30.71 9.18 7.10
C LEU A 291 -30.57 10.70 6.88
N ASN A 292 -29.34 11.19 6.99
CA ASN A 292 -29.03 12.56 6.60
C ASN A 292 -28.84 12.69 5.05
N LYS A 293 -28.72 13.93 4.56
CA LYS A 293 -28.62 14.21 3.10
C LYS A 293 -27.46 13.44 2.43
N SER A 294 -26.30 13.34 3.07
CA SER A 294 -25.15 12.63 2.52
C SER A 294 -25.37 11.10 2.46
N GLN A 295 -25.99 10.54 3.51
CA GLN A 295 -26.35 9.13 3.57
C GLN A 295 -27.43 8.79 2.55
N MET A 296 -28.42 9.66 2.36
CA MET A 296 -29.44 9.53 1.34
C MET A 296 -28.86 9.55 -0.08
N ALA A 297 -27.91 10.43 -0.35
CA ALA A 297 -27.23 10.47 -1.65
C ALA A 297 -26.46 9.17 -1.92
N LYS A 298 -25.79 8.58 -0.90
CA LYS A 298 -25.11 7.29 -1.03
C LYS A 298 -26.12 6.15 -1.29
N LEU A 299 -27.21 6.14 -0.58
CA LEU A 299 -28.30 5.16 -0.77
C LEU A 299 -28.85 5.23 -2.21
N ASN A 300 -29.20 6.43 -2.67
CA ASN A 300 -29.77 6.65 -4.01
C ASN A 300 -28.81 6.22 -5.12
N LYS A 301 -27.50 6.44 -4.94
CA LYS A 301 -26.49 5.93 -5.87
C LYS A 301 -26.48 4.39 -5.96
N LEU A 302 -26.69 3.70 -4.84
CA LEU A 302 -26.80 2.24 -4.83
C LEU A 302 -28.11 1.76 -5.46
N ARG A 303 -29.24 2.43 -5.17
CA ARG A 303 -30.54 2.15 -5.78
C ARG A 303 -30.50 2.26 -7.31
N GLN A 304 -29.93 3.36 -7.82
CA GLN A 304 -29.78 3.55 -9.28
C GLN A 304 -28.95 2.43 -9.91
N LYS A 305 -27.84 2.03 -9.28
CA LYS A 305 -27.01 0.91 -9.76
C LYS A 305 -27.72 -0.44 -9.68
N ALA A 306 -28.64 -0.60 -8.74
CA ALA A 306 -29.52 -1.78 -8.63
C ALA A 306 -30.68 -1.75 -9.62
N GLY A 307 -30.84 -0.69 -10.42
CA GLY A 307 -31.96 -0.51 -11.36
C GLY A 307 -33.26 -0.07 -10.69
N VAL A 308 -33.19 0.56 -9.51
CA VAL A 308 -34.34 1.04 -8.73
C VAL A 308 -34.32 2.57 -8.68
N ALA A 309 -35.51 3.20 -8.73
CA ALA A 309 -35.63 4.65 -8.67
C ALA A 309 -35.06 5.24 -7.37
N ALA A 310 -34.49 6.45 -7.45
CA ALA A 310 -34.09 7.22 -6.28
C ALA A 310 -35.31 7.63 -5.43
N ILE A 311 -35.09 7.85 -4.14
CA ILE A 311 -36.10 8.27 -3.15
C ILE A 311 -35.66 9.54 -2.43
#